data_b84dd46c8cbaca8888d5623ca164ef8e
#
_entry.id   b84dd46c8cbaca8888d5623ca164ef8e
#
_cell.length_a   1.000
_cell.length_b   1.000
_cell.length_c   1.000
_cell.angle_alpha   90.00
_cell.angle_beta   90.00
_cell.angle_gamma   90.00
#
_symmetry.space_group_name_H-M   'P 1'
#
loop_
_entity.id
_entity.type
_entity.pdbx_description
1 polymer ?
#
loop_
_entity_poly.entity_id
_entity_poly.type
_entity_poly.pdbx_seq_one_letter_code
_entity_poly.pdbx_strand_id
1 'polypeptide(L)'
;FSFTTSAPTYCTAGATSTSFEKITNVTFADINQSSTATAGYEDFTTTVGNVTAGSTYTFTATFTGTSYASDQVLVWIDLNNDKDFDDVGEQVLVTATKKSPWTGSITIPATATIGATRMRVRLHDSSLTPNTTPCGTSSFGQVEDYTLNIGTLAVSDVSKNGIKAYPNPVKDIFTIETQGKIKSLKVYDVTGKQLLTKDINEAKSQIDFSRFNSGVYVVTTTMEDGSTTSTKVIKQ
;
A
#
# COMPACT_ATOMS: atom_id res chain seq x y z
N PHE A 1 -34.93 -22.04 13.18
CA PHE A 1 -34.03 -22.23 12.02
C PHE A 1 -32.80 -21.38 12.26
N SER A 2 -31.64 -22.01 12.37
CA SER A 2 -30.36 -21.33 12.48
C SER A 2 -29.77 -21.25 11.06
N PHE A 3 -29.55 -20.04 10.51
CA PHE A 3 -28.81 -19.84 9.28
C PHE A 3 -27.36 -19.62 9.67
N THR A 4 -26.50 -20.55 9.30
CA THR A 4 -25.05 -20.33 9.36
C THR A 4 -24.64 -19.72 8.02
N THR A 5 -24.37 -18.42 7.98
CA THR A 5 -23.73 -17.80 6.83
C THR A 5 -22.27 -18.22 6.83
N SER A 6 -21.81 -18.83 5.74
CA SER A 6 -20.38 -19.03 5.51
C SER A 6 -19.69 -17.67 5.43
N ALA A 7 -18.50 -17.55 6.01
CA ALA A 7 -17.70 -16.34 5.82
C ALA A 7 -17.43 -16.13 4.32
N PRO A 8 -17.51 -14.89 3.81
CA PRO A 8 -17.22 -14.62 2.40
C PRO A 8 -15.77 -15.00 2.07
N THR A 9 -15.58 -15.60 0.91
CA THR A 9 -14.28 -16.04 0.42
C THR A 9 -14.11 -15.61 -1.03
N TYR A 10 -12.90 -15.24 -1.40
CA TYR A 10 -12.62 -14.89 -2.80
C TYR A 10 -12.91 -16.04 -3.75
N CYS A 11 -13.45 -15.71 -4.90
CA CYS A 11 -13.75 -16.68 -5.95
C CYS A 11 -12.48 -17.39 -6.46
N THR A 12 -12.64 -18.61 -6.92
CA THR A 12 -11.55 -19.35 -7.57
C THR A 12 -11.21 -18.75 -8.92
N ALA A 13 -9.92 -18.73 -9.25
CA ALA A 13 -9.39 -18.21 -10.51
C ALA A 13 -8.18 -19.03 -10.96
N GLY A 14 -7.86 -18.98 -12.24
CA GLY A 14 -6.69 -19.66 -12.78
C GLY A 14 -6.62 -19.67 -14.30
N ALA A 15 -5.72 -20.49 -14.82
CA ALA A 15 -5.63 -20.83 -16.22
C ALA A 15 -5.47 -22.35 -16.38
N THR A 16 -5.95 -22.89 -17.50
CA THR A 16 -5.82 -24.33 -17.80
C THR A 16 -4.37 -24.71 -18.13
N SER A 17 -3.63 -23.79 -18.77
CA SER A 17 -2.25 -24.02 -19.20
C SER A 17 -1.39 -22.77 -19.03
N THR A 18 -0.18 -22.98 -18.52
CA THR A 18 0.90 -21.98 -18.44
C THR A 18 1.98 -22.23 -19.50
N SER A 19 1.70 -23.08 -20.49
CA SER A 19 2.73 -23.52 -21.45
C SER A 19 3.22 -22.41 -22.37
N PHE A 20 2.38 -21.43 -22.66
CA PHE A 20 2.68 -20.33 -23.56
C PHE A 20 2.87 -19.01 -22.83
N GLU A 21 1.95 -18.65 -21.93
CA GLU A 21 1.97 -17.41 -21.19
C GLU A 21 2.01 -17.70 -19.68
N LYS A 22 2.91 -17.02 -19.00
CA LYS A 22 3.05 -17.08 -17.55
C LYS A 22 3.71 -15.84 -16.97
N ILE A 23 3.54 -15.64 -15.69
CA ILE A 23 4.21 -14.59 -14.95
C ILE A 23 5.48 -15.20 -14.34
N THR A 24 6.62 -14.53 -14.45
CA THR A 24 7.85 -14.95 -13.78
C THR A 24 8.30 -13.99 -12.70
N ASN A 25 7.74 -12.77 -12.68
CA ASN A 25 7.94 -11.82 -11.60
C ASN A 25 6.84 -10.76 -11.61
N VAL A 26 6.40 -10.37 -10.42
CA VAL A 26 5.55 -9.20 -10.17
C VAL A 26 6.26 -8.23 -9.25
N THR A 27 6.27 -6.94 -9.63
CA THR A 27 6.69 -5.83 -8.76
C THR A 27 5.54 -4.85 -8.57
N PHE A 28 5.24 -4.50 -7.32
CA PHE A 28 4.26 -3.51 -6.96
C PHE A 28 4.53 -2.99 -5.54
N ALA A 29 4.68 -1.69 -5.35
CA ALA A 29 5.12 -1.10 -4.09
C ALA A 29 6.42 -1.76 -3.59
N ASP A 30 6.39 -2.44 -2.44
CA ASP A 30 7.50 -3.21 -1.89
C ASP A 30 7.44 -4.72 -2.25
N ILE A 31 6.43 -5.17 -3.00
CA ILE A 31 6.41 -6.51 -3.57
C ILE A 31 7.45 -6.61 -4.68
N ASN A 32 8.28 -7.65 -4.62
CA ASN A 32 9.13 -8.12 -5.72
C ASN A 32 9.15 -9.65 -5.65
N GLN A 33 8.12 -10.28 -6.23
CA GLN A 33 7.87 -11.71 -6.13
C GLN A 33 8.23 -12.41 -7.43
N SER A 34 9.21 -13.32 -7.36
CA SER A 34 9.48 -14.25 -8.45
C SER A 34 8.55 -15.46 -8.36
N SER A 35 8.06 -15.91 -9.52
CA SER A 35 7.20 -17.07 -9.67
C SER A 35 7.90 -18.16 -10.47
N THR A 36 7.69 -19.41 -10.08
CA THR A 36 8.13 -20.58 -10.86
C THR A 36 7.18 -20.92 -11.99
N ALA A 37 5.98 -20.39 -11.91
CA ALA A 37 4.95 -20.40 -12.96
C ALA A 37 4.64 -21.79 -13.52
N THR A 38 4.45 -22.76 -12.62
CA THR A 38 4.14 -24.15 -13.01
C THR A 38 2.65 -24.46 -12.94
N ALA A 39 1.87 -23.64 -12.23
CA ALA A 39 0.43 -23.80 -12.09
C ALA A 39 -0.33 -22.60 -12.67
N GLY A 40 -1.55 -22.83 -13.15
CA GLY A 40 -2.43 -21.76 -13.65
C GLY A 40 -2.93 -20.79 -12.57
N TYR A 41 -2.74 -21.15 -11.31
CA TYR A 41 -2.95 -20.30 -10.13
C TYR A 41 -1.81 -20.50 -9.13
N GLU A 42 -1.26 -19.41 -8.61
CA GLU A 42 -0.30 -19.44 -7.52
C GLU A 42 -0.74 -18.49 -6.40
N ASP A 43 -0.63 -18.98 -5.16
CA ASP A 43 -0.99 -18.25 -3.94
C ASP A 43 0.26 -17.65 -3.32
N PHE A 44 0.41 -16.34 -3.46
CA PHE A 44 1.44 -15.53 -2.82
C PHE A 44 0.86 -14.63 -1.72
N THR A 45 -0.24 -15.01 -1.08
CA THR A 45 -0.86 -14.20 -0.02
C THR A 45 0.01 -14.07 1.24
N THR A 46 1.07 -14.85 1.37
CA THR A 46 2.11 -14.64 2.39
C THR A 46 3.06 -13.49 2.05
N THR A 47 3.14 -13.08 0.78
CA THR A 47 3.86 -11.88 0.33
C THR A 47 2.95 -10.67 0.51
N VAL A 48 3.38 -9.74 1.37
CA VAL A 48 2.59 -8.56 1.74
C VAL A 48 3.21 -7.31 1.13
N GLY A 49 2.43 -6.57 0.34
CA GLY A 49 2.78 -5.25 -0.17
C GLY A 49 2.18 -4.16 0.70
N ASN A 50 2.99 -3.19 1.14
CA ASN A 50 2.51 -2.05 1.91
C ASN A 50 2.22 -0.88 0.96
N VAL A 51 0.98 -0.42 0.98
CA VAL A 51 0.51 0.70 0.15
C VAL A 51 -0.24 1.72 1.00
N THR A 52 -0.32 2.94 0.51
CA THR A 52 -0.95 4.05 1.23
C THR A 52 -2.16 4.54 0.45
N ALA A 53 -3.31 4.70 1.10
CA ALA A 53 -4.50 5.27 0.52
C ALA A 53 -4.21 6.69 -0.04
N GLY A 54 -4.67 6.98 -1.24
CA GLY A 54 -4.38 8.21 -1.98
C GLY A 54 -3.06 8.24 -2.75
N SER A 55 -2.23 7.19 -2.66
CA SER A 55 -0.92 7.13 -3.35
C SER A 55 -0.99 6.31 -4.63
N THR A 56 -0.06 6.60 -5.54
CA THR A 56 0.09 5.90 -6.83
C THR A 56 1.41 5.13 -6.86
N TYR A 57 1.35 3.90 -7.37
CA TYR A 57 2.49 2.99 -7.46
C TYR A 57 2.61 2.45 -8.90
N THR A 58 3.84 2.20 -9.32
CA THR A 58 4.09 1.50 -10.58
C THR A 58 3.94 -0.01 -10.38
N PHE A 59 3.13 -0.62 -11.23
CA PHE A 59 2.98 -2.06 -11.35
C PHE A 59 3.80 -2.57 -12.54
N THR A 60 4.45 -3.72 -12.38
CA THR A 60 5.09 -4.44 -13.49
C THR A 60 4.92 -5.94 -13.29
N ALA A 61 4.46 -6.63 -14.34
CA ALA A 61 4.56 -8.08 -14.46
C ALA A 61 5.48 -8.44 -15.62
N THR A 62 6.26 -9.50 -15.46
CA THR A 62 7.21 -9.92 -16.49
C THR A 62 7.11 -11.42 -16.77
N PHE A 63 7.42 -11.79 -18.00
CA PHE A 63 7.72 -13.14 -18.41
C PHE A 63 9.06 -13.15 -19.17
N THR A 64 9.99 -13.97 -18.73
CA THR A 64 11.35 -14.06 -19.30
C THR A 64 11.43 -14.99 -20.52
N GLY A 65 10.35 -15.71 -20.84
CA GLY A 65 10.24 -16.57 -22.02
C GLY A 65 9.65 -15.85 -23.24
N THR A 66 9.14 -16.62 -24.18
CA THR A 66 8.47 -16.10 -25.37
C THR A 66 7.06 -15.65 -25.00
N SER A 67 6.80 -14.36 -25.04
CA SER A 67 5.47 -13.76 -24.84
C SER A 67 4.88 -13.31 -26.19
N TYR A 68 3.56 -13.16 -26.22
CA TYR A 68 2.80 -12.88 -27.43
C TYR A 68 2.22 -11.47 -27.43
N ALA A 69 1.89 -10.95 -28.61
CA ALA A 69 1.31 -9.61 -28.74
C ALA A 69 -0.14 -9.53 -28.26
N SER A 70 -0.79 -10.70 -28.12
CA SER A 70 -2.15 -10.86 -27.58
C SER A 70 -2.20 -10.96 -26.06
N ASP A 71 -1.06 -11.07 -25.39
CA ASP A 71 -1.01 -11.19 -23.93
C ASP A 71 -1.42 -9.89 -23.26
N GLN A 72 -2.24 -10.01 -22.22
CA GLN A 72 -2.74 -8.89 -21.44
C GLN A 72 -2.72 -9.21 -19.94
N VAL A 73 -2.35 -8.23 -19.13
CA VAL A 73 -2.42 -8.33 -17.66
C VAL A 73 -3.52 -7.43 -17.13
N LEU A 74 -4.30 -8.00 -16.24
CA LEU A 74 -5.39 -7.36 -15.51
C LEU A 74 -5.09 -7.46 -14.01
N VAL A 75 -5.37 -6.40 -13.26
CA VAL A 75 -5.16 -6.36 -11.81
C VAL A 75 -6.41 -5.87 -11.10
N TRP A 76 -6.80 -6.57 -10.05
CA TRP A 76 -7.86 -6.20 -9.13
C TRP A 76 -7.32 -6.03 -7.72
N ILE A 77 -7.93 -5.14 -6.95
CA ILE A 77 -7.71 -4.97 -5.52
C ILE A 77 -9.08 -4.86 -4.87
N ASP A 78 -9.36 -5.72 -3.90
CA ASP A 78 -10.54 -5.61 -3.04
C ASP A 78 -10.39 -4.38 -2.14
N LEU A 79 -11.00 -3.28 -2.53
CA LEU A 79 -10.81 -1.97 -1.92
C LEU A 79 -11.72 -1.70 -0.73
N ASN A 80 -12.84 -2.43 -0.62
CA ASN A 80 -13.79 -2.33 0.48
C ASN A 80 -13.65 -3.48 1.51
N ASN A 81 -12.84 -4.51 1.18
CA ASN A 81 -12.51 -5.68 2.00
C ASN A 81 -13.71 -6.60 2.27
N ASP A 82 -14.60 -6.78 1.29
CA ASP A 82 -15.77 -7.64 1.39
C ASP A 82 -15.57 -9.06 0.83
N LYS A 83 -14.37 -9.34 0.29
CA LYS A 83 -13.88 -10.64 -0.20
C LYS A 83 -14.37 -11.00 -1.61
N ASP A 84 -14.66 -9.99 -2.41
CA ASP A 84 -14.81 -10.16 -3.85
C ASP A 84 -14.01 -9.10 -4.63
N PHE A 85 -14.29 -8.93 -5.92
CA PHE A 85 -13.65 -7.96 -6.81
C PHE A 85 -14.66 -7.39 -7.79
N ASP A 86 -15.95 -7.39 -7.41
CA ASP A 86 -17.05 -7.05 -8.31
C ASP A 86 -17.45 -5.58 -8.21
N ASP A 87 -16.87 -4.83 -7.30
CA ASP A 87 -17.19 -3.43 -7.06
C ASP A 87 -16.54 -2.48 -8.07
N VAL A 88 -17.21 -1.36 -8.27
CA VAL A 88 -16.74 -0.32 -9.18
C VAL A 88 -15.42 0.26 -8.69
N GLY A 89 -14.39 0.14 -9.53
CA GLY A 89 -13.04 0.67 -9.24
C GLY A 89 -12.08 -0.37 -8.70
N GLU A 90 -12.49 -1.61 -8.43
CA GLU A 90 -11.61 -2.69 -7.97
C GLU A 90 -10.78 -3.31 -9.09
N GLN A 91 -11.22 -3.24 -10.34
CA GLN A 91 -10.32 -3.45 -11.46
C GLN A 91 -9.43 -2.23 -11.64
N VAL A 92 -8.25 -2.26 -11.01
CA VAL A 92 -7.34 -1.11 -10.91
C VAL A 92 -6.38 -0.96 -12.06
N LEU A 93 -6.19 -2.02 -12.87
CA LEU A 93 -5.33 -1.98 -14.06
C LEU A 93 -5.81 -2.95 -15.14
N VAL A 94 -5.82 -2.44 -16.37
CA VAL A 94 -5.92 -3.21 -17.60
C VAL A 94 -4.78 -2.75 -18.50
N THR A 95 -3.80 -3.60 -18.76
CA THR A 95 -2.69 -3.22 -19.65
C THR A 95 -3.13 -3.29 -21.13
N ALA A 96 -2.38 -2.64 -22.01
CA ALA A 96 -2.51 -2.92 -23.43
C ALA A 96 -2.10 -4.38 -23.71
N THR A 97 -2.69 -4.97 -24.76
CA THR A 97 -2.20 -6.25 -25.31
C THR A 97 -0.82 -6.07 -25.89
N LYS A 98 0.15 -6.78 -25.38
CA LYS A 98 1.56 -6.68 -25.83
C LYS A 98 2.41 -7.80 -25.23
N LYS A 99 3.63 -7.93 -25.77
CA LYS A 99 4.66 -8.77 -25.15
C LYS A 99 5.12 -8.20 -23.81
N SER A 100 5.60 -9.08 -22.93
CA SER A 100 6.27 -8.70 -21.67
C SER A 100 7.35 -7.61 -21.89
N PRO A 101 7.54 -6.65 -20.98
CA PRO A 101 6.85 -6.49 -19.68
C PRO A 101 5.49 -5.78 -19.81
N TRP A 102 4.58 -6.10 -18.89
CA TRP A 102 3.28 -5.39 -18.73
C TRP A 102 3.40 -4.41 -17.56
N THR A 103 3.22 -3.13 -17.84
CA THR A 103 3.42 -2.06 -16.87
C THR A 103 2.23 -1.11 -16.83
N GLY A 104 1.98 -0.54 -15.68
CA GLY A 104 0.96 0.49 -15.49
C GLY A 104 1.07 1.17 -14.15
N SER A 105 0.31 2.24 -13.95
CA SER A 105 0.20 2.94 -12.68
C SER A 105 -1.11 2.56 -12.01
N ILE A 106 -1.05 2.19 -10.73
CA ILE A 106 -2.21 1.87 -9.90
C ILE A 106 -2.28 2.91 -8.79
N THR A 107 -3.40 3.61 -8.70
CA THR A 107 -3.69 4.55 -7.62
C THR A 107 -4.60 3.88 -6.60
N ILE A 108 -4.18 3.83 -5.35
CA ILE A 108 -5.01 3.36 -4.24
C ILE A 108 -5.97 4.52 -3.86
N PRO A 109 -7.28 4.36 -3.98
CA PRO A 109 -8.22 5.44 -3.63
C PRO A 109 -8.05 5.88 -2.17
N ALA A 110 -8.24 7.17 -1.90
CA ALA A 110 -8.22 7.68 -0.53
C ALA A 110 -9.35 7.11 0.35
N THR A 111 -10.38 6.55 -0.28
CA THR A 111 -11.54 5.91 0.35
C THR A 111 -11.37 4.41 0.57
N ALA A 112 -10.25 3.82 0.15
CA ALA A 112 -9.99 2.40 0.33
C ALA A 112 -10.01 2.00 1.82
N THR A 113 -10.54 0.84 2.12
CA THR A 113 -10.58 0.30 3.49
C THR A 113 -9.17 0.01 3.98
N ILE A 114 -8.84 0.58 5.13
CA ILE A 114 -7.52 0.41 5.76
C ILE A 114 -7.39 -1.00 6.33
N GLY A 115 -6.23 -1.61 6.13
CA GLY A 115 -5.92 -2.95 6.63
C GLY A 115 -5.48 -3.90 5.53
N ALA A 116 -5.46 -5.19 5.87
CA ALA A 116 -5.06 -6.25 4.95
C ALA A 116 -6.20 -6.60 3.99
N THR A 117 -5.89 -6.59 2.71
CA THR A 117 -6.82 -6.99 1.65
C THR A 117 -6.09 -7.80 0.57
N ARG A 118 -6.79 -8.20 -0.49
CA ARG A 118 -6.24 -9.00 -1.58
C ARG A 118 -6.02 -8.19 -2.86
N MET A 119 -4.88 -8.43 -3.51
CA MET A 119 -4.63 -8.07 -4.89
C MET A 119 -4.57 -9.34 -5.73
N ARG A 120 -5.24 -9.36 -6.86
CA ARG A 120 -5.23 -10.43 -7.85
C ARG A 120 -4.64 -9.92 -9.16
N VAL A 121 -3.68 -10.67 -9.70
CA VAL A 121 -3.04 -10.42 -10.99
C VAL A 121 -3.41 -11.55 -11.93
N ARG A 122 -3.99 -11.25 -13.09
CA ARG A 122 -4.30 -12.22 -14.15
C ARG A 122 -3.55 -11.86 -15.42
N LEU A 123 -2.76 -12.79 -15.92
CA LEU A 123 -2.28 -12.81 -17.29
C LEU A 123 -3.16 -13.74 -18.12
N HIS A 124 -3.59 -13.31 -19.29
CA HIS A 124 -4.32 -14.14 -20.23
C HIS A 124 -3.98 -13.78 -21.69
N ASP A 125 -4.16 -14.72 -22.61
CA ASP A 125 -4.20 -14.43 -24.04
C ASP A 125 -5.56 -13.85 -24.41
N SER A 126 -5.58 -12.62 -24.93
CA SER A 126 -6.82 -11.92 -25.31
C SER A 126 -7.44 -12.47 -26.61
N SER A 127 -6.73 -13.30 -27.36
CA SER A 127 -7.18 -13.87 -28.65
C SER A 127 -7.76 -15.28 -28.53
N LEU A 128 -7.41 -16.01 -27.46
CA LEU A 128 -7.78 -17.42 -27.28
C LEU A 128 -8.52 -17.62 -25.96
N THR A 129 -9.85 -17.68 -26.03
CA THR A 129 -10.73 -17.88 -24.86
C THR A 129 -10.34 -16.97 -23.68
N PRO A 130 -10.38 -15.64 -23.88
CA PRO A 130 -9.96 -14.70 -22.89
C PRO A 130 -10.87 -14.75 -21.67
N ASN A 131 -10.29 -14.50 -20.49
CA ASN A 131 -11.07 -14.26 -19.28
C ASN A 131 -10.66 -12.91 -18.69
N THR A 132 -11.53 -11.92 -18.84
CA THR A 132 -11.33 -10.54 -18.36
C THR A 132 -11.97 -10.27 -17.00
N THR A 133 -12.45 -11.33 -16.31
CA THR A 133 -13.05 -11.26 -14.98
C THR A 133 -12.05 -11.66 -13.90
N PRO A 134 -12.25 -11.29 -12.64
CA PRO A 134 -11.37 -11.71 -11.55
C PRO A 134 -11.48 -13.21 -11.25
N CYS A 135 -12.61 -13.84 -11.60
CA CYS A 135 -12.95 -15.21 -11.26
C CYS A 135 -12.84 -16.14 -12.47
N GLY A 136 -12.90 -17.46 -12.22
CA GLY A 136 -12.94 -18.48 -13.27
C GLY A 136 -11.61 -18.70 -13.98
N THR A 137 -11.63 -19.47 -15.05
CA THR A 137 -10.45 -20.00 -15.72
C THR A 137 -10.34 -19.47 -17.15
N SER A 138 -9.12 -19.05 -17.58
CA SER A 138 -8.75 -18.83 -18.97
C SER A 138 -8.12 -20.11 -19.56
N SER A 139 -8.06 -20.23 -20.88
CA SER A 139 -7.36 -21.35 -21.50
C SER A 139 -5.86 -21.29 -21.28
N PHE A 140 -5.28 -20.10 -21.43
CA PHE A 140 -3.86 -19.84 -21.26
C PHE A 140 -3.64 -18.66 -20.34
N GLY A 141 -2.45 -18.61 -19.71
CA GLY A 141 -2.04 -17.57 -18.81
C GLY A 141 -1.80 -18.05 -17.37
N GLN A 142 -1.97 -17.18 -16.42
CA GLN A 142 -1.76 -17.46 -14.99
C GLN A 142 -2.48 -16.44 -14.13
N VAL A 143 -2.85 -16.84 -12.91
CA VAL A 143 -3.37 -15.95 -11.87
C VAL A 143 -2.51 -16.06 -10.62
N GLU A 144 -2.21 -14.92 -10.02
CA GLU A 144 -1.46 -14.81 -8.77
C GLU A 144 -2.20 -13.91 -7.79
N ASP A 145 -2.33 -14.35 -6.54
CA ASP A 145 -2.93 -13.60 -5.46
C ASP A 145 -1.88 -13.15 -4.44
N TYR A 146 -1.98 -11.90 -3.99
CA TYR A 146 -1.11 -11.25 -3.03
C TYR A 146 -1.91 -10.62 -1.90
N THR A 147 -1.29 -10.37 -0.75
CA THR A 147 -1.85 -9.51 0.29
C THR A 147 -1.34 -8.09 0.13
N LEU A 148 -2.23 -7.10 0.17
CA LEU A 148 -1.87 -5.71 0.37
C LEU A 148 -2.26 -5.28 1.77
N ASN A 149 -1.40 -4.50 2.40
CA ASN A 149 -1.69 -3.81 3.64
C ASN A 149 -1.88 -2.32 3.31
N ILE A 150 -3.13 -1.89 3.24
CA ILE A 150 -3.48 -0.50 2.93
C ILE A 150 -3.37 0.32 4.21
N GLY A 151 -2.43 1.26 4.24
CA GLY A 151 -2.27 2.24 5.30
C GLY A 151 -2.88 3.59 4.95
N THR A 152 -3.02 4.45 5.94
CA THR A 152 -3.32 5.87 5.70
C THR A 152 -2.05 6.63 5.34
N LEU A 153 -2.18 7.81 4.71
CA LEU A 153 -1.16 8.87 4.76
C LEU A 153 -1.06 9.43 6.20
N ALA A 154 -1.09 8.54 7.18
CA ALA A 154 -0.76 8.95 8.52
C ALA A 154 0.74 9.24 8.52
N VAL A 155 1.13 10.43 8.91
CA VAL A 155 2.44 10.64 9.53
C VAL A 155 2.56 9.50 10.55
N SER A 156 3.45 8.56 10.28
CA SER A 156 3.56 7.31 11.04
C SER A 156 3.50 7.64 12.52
N ASP A 157 2.59 6.97 13.22
CA ASP A 157 2.61 6.98 14.67
C ASP A 157 4.03 6.60 15.09
N VAL A 158 4.65 7.50 15.83
CA VAL A 158 6.08 7.56 16.16
C VAL A 158 6.50 6.44 17.11
N SER A 159 5.91 5.25 16.99
CA SER A 159 6.28 4.10 17.82
C SER A 159 7.46 3.29 17.27
N LYS A 160 7.91 3.52 16.02
CA LYS A 160 9.05 2.77 15.46
C LYS A 160 10.42 3.12 16.04
N ASN A 161 10.58 4.29 16.68
CA ASN A 161 11.87 4.72 17.27
C ASN A 161 11.79 5.06 18.76
N GLY A 162 10.79 4.53 19.49
CA GLY A 162 10.65 4.82 20.92
C GLY A 162 10.31 6.27 21.24
N ILE A 163 9.85 7.06 20.26
CA ILE A 163 9.42 8.44 20.48
C ILE A 163 7.96 8.44 20.93
N LYS A 164 7.66 9.07 22.05
CA LYS A 164 6.30 9.35 22.52
C LYS A 164 6.02 10.84 22.34
N ALA A 165 4.86 11.16 21.77
CA ALA A 165 4.46 12.53 21.48
C ALA A 165 3.01 12.76 21.89
N TYR A 166 2.79 13.61 22.90
CA TYR A 166 1.48 13.79 23.54
C TYR A 166 1.34 15.15 24.23
N PRO A 167 0.08 15.60 24.51
CA PRO A 167 -1.18 15.11 23.98
C PRO A 167 -1.36 15.49 22.50
N ASN A 168 -2.10 14.70 21.74
CA ASN A 168 -2.50 15.05 20.39
C ASN A 168 -3.99 14.64 20.20
N PRO A 169 -4.95 15.56 20.11
CA PRO A 169 -4.79 17.02 19.98
C PRO A 169 -4.19 17.72 21.20
N VAL A 170 -3.46 18.83 20.96
CA VAL A 170 -2.84 19.66 21.97
C VAL A 170 -3.64 20.97 22.18
N LYS A 171 -3.76 21.39 23.45
CA LYS A 171 -4.25 22.73 23.78
C LYS A 171 -3.09 23.71 24.05
N ASP A 172 -2.24 23.41 25.02
CA ASP A 172 -1.20 24.32 25.45
C ASP A 172 0.20 23.72 25.33
N ILE A 173 0.50 22.62 26.02
CA ILE A 173 1.83 22.03 26.08
C ILE A 173 1.85 20.69 25.34
N PHE A 174 2.71 20.59 24.34
CA PHE A 174 3.01 19.35 23.62
C PHE A 174 4.34 18.79 24.09
N THR A 175 4.36 17.52 24.45
CA THR A 175 5.54 16.83 24.98
C THR A 175 6.05 15.82 23.98
N ILE A 176 7.35 15.78 23.75
CA ILE A 176 8.06 14.74 23.04
C ILE A 176 9.03 14.06 24.01
N GLU A 177 9.02 12.75 24.03
CA GLU A 177 9.89 11.89 24.84
C GLU A 177 10.46 10.77 23.98
N THR A 178 11.75 10.54 24.06
CA THR A 178 12.54 9.61 23.25
C THR A 178 13.42 8.75 24.13
N GLN A 179 13.90 7.61 23.60
CA GLN A 179 14.88 6.77 24.30
C GLN A 179 16.31 7.36 24.26
N GLY A 180 16.63 8.14 23.22
CA GLY A 180 17.90 8.84 23.04
C GLY A 180 17.76 10.34 23.19
N LYS A 181 18.88 11.08 23.07
CA LYS A 181 18.85 12.54 23.15
C LYS A 181 18.34 13.18 21.86
N ILE A 182 17.46 14.15 22.01
CA ILE A 182 16.98 15.01 20.96
C ILE A 182 18.02 16.12 20.73
N LYS A 183 18.53 16.26 19.51
CA LYS A 183 19.42 17.37 19.12
C LYS A 183 18.64 18.64 18.90
N SER A 184 17.54 18.59 18.13
CA SER A 184 16.71 19.78 17.87
C SER A 184 15.27 19.42 17.54
N LEU A 185 14.38 20.38 17.77
CA LEU A 185 12.97 20.36 17.37
C LEU A 185 12.67 21.53 16.46
N LYS A 186 11.86 21.29 15.42
CA LYS A 186 11.33 22.32 14.53
C LYS A 186 9.83 22.14 14.38
N VAL A 187 9.10 23.26 14.36
CA VAL A 187 7.65 23.26 14.15
C VAL A 187 7.34 23.98 12.84
N TYR A 188 6.53 23.36 12.01
CA TYR A 188 6.09 23.92 10.72
C TYR A 188 4.56 23.97 10.68
N ASP A 189 4.02 24.97 9.99
CA ASP A 189 2.61 24.98 9.61
C ASP A 189 2.35 24.12 8.34
N VAL A 190 1.09 24.04 7.94
CA VAL A 190 0.67 23.27 6.75
C VAL A 190 1.23 23.80 5.41
N THR A 191 1.76 25.03 5.39
CA THR A 191 2.40 25.61 4.20
C THR A 191 3.88 25.27 4.14
N GLY A 192 4.43 24.60 5.17
CA GLY A 192 5.86 24.32 5.30
C GLY A 192 6.66 25.45 5.90
N LYS A 193 6.02 26.57 6.34
CA LYS A 193 6.68 27.67 7.00
C LYS A 193 7.14 27.23 8.39
N GLN A 194 8.43 27.42 8.68
CA GLN A 194 8.98 27.16 10.00
C GLN A 194 8.54 28.24 11.00
N LEU A 195 7.90 27.83 12.09
CA LEU A 195 7.37 28.69 13.14
C LEU A 195 8.26 28.72 14.38
N LEU A 196 8.92 27.59 14.68
CA LEU A 196 9.77 27.46 15.86
C LEU A 196 10.94 26.52 15.55
N THR A 197 12.10 26.84 16.12
CA THR A 197 13.21 25.91 16.27
C THR A 197 13.73 25.97 17.69
N LYS A 198 14.13 24.83 18.25
CA LYS A 198 14.65 24.70 19.60
C LYS A 198 15.74 23.66 19.63
N ASP A 199 16.94 24.02 20.04
CA ASP A 199 18.00 23.08 20.34
C ASP A 199 17.71 22.43 21.70
N ILE A 200 17.77 21.09 21.74
CA ILE A 200 17.50 20.26 22.89
C ILE A 200 18.78 19.47 23.15
N ASN A 201 19.00 18.95 24.25
CA ASN A 201 20.11 18.02 24.53
C ASN A 201 19.67 16.99 25.58
N GLU A 202 18.38 16.70 25.55
CA GLU A 202 17.67 15.85 26.51
C GLU A 202 16.78 14.85 25.78
N ALA A 203 16.42 13.77 26.46
CA ALA A 203 15.52 12.76 25.93
C ALA A 203 14.03 13.18 25.97
N LYS A 204 13.72 14.31 26.61
CA LYS A 204 12.36 14.84 26.75
C LYS A 204 12.34 16.34 26.51
N SER A 205 11.37 16.82 25.77
CA SER A 205 11.16 18.25 25.57
C SER A 205 9.68 18.62 25.51
N GLN A 206 9.41 19.87 25.86
CA GLN A 206 8.08 20.46 25.79
C GLN A 206 8.09 21.67 24.86
N ILE A 207 7.00 21.80 24.10
CA ILE A 207 6.73 22.91 23.19
C ILE A 207 5.43 23.57 23.63
N ASP A 208 5.47 24.90 23.82
CA ASP A 208 4.29 25.70 24.13
C ASP A 208 3.55 26.02 22.82
N PHE A 209 2.36 25.43 22.67
CA PHE A 209 1.41 25.65 21.60
C PHE A 209 0.33 26.70 21.94
N SER A 210 0.33 27.29 23.13
CA SER A 210 -0.71 28.26 23.57
C SER A 210 -0.84 29.44 22.62
N ARG A 211 0.26 29.85 21.97
CA ARG A 211 0.33 30.97 21.02
C ARG A 211 0.05 30.62 19.59
N PHE A 212 -0.15 29.35 19.28
CA PHE A 212 -0.45 28.90 17.92
C PHE A 212 -1.97 28.86 17.71
N ASN A 213 -2.40 29.25 16.51
CA ASN A 213 -3.81 29.15 16.13
C ASN A 213 -4.24 27.68 16.06
N SER A 214 -5.54 27.41 16.23
CA SER A 214 -6.10 26.08 15.98
C SER A 214 -5.80 25.64 14.55
N GLY A 215 -5.32 24.41 14.38
CA GLY A 215 -4.89 23.91 13.09
C GLY A 215 -3.96 22.72 13.17
N VAL A 216 -3.39 22.35 12.03
CA VAL A 216 -2.45 21.24 11.90
C VAL A 216 -1.02 21.77 11.79
N TYR A 217 -0.11 21.14 12.49
CA TYR A 217 1.31 21.45 12.52
C TYR A 217 2.13 20.19 12.32
N VAL A 218 3.37 20.34 11.87
CA VAL A 218 4.36 19.26 11.77
C VAL A 218 5.52 19.60 12.71
N VAL A 219 5.78 18.72 13.66
CA VAL A 219 6.94 18.81 14.55
C VAL A 219 8.00 17.83 14.06
N THR A 220 9.14 18.33 13.62
CA THR A 220 10.29 17.51 13.21
C THR A 220 11.29 17.43 14.35
N THR A 221 11.59 16.22 14.78
CA THR A 221 12.58 15.89 15.82
C THR A 221 13.84 15.38 15.14
N THR A 222 15.00 15.99 15.43
CA THR A 222 16.31 15.51 14.99
C THR A 222 17.03 14.91 16.20
N MET A 223 17.49 13.68 16.09
CA MET A 223 18.25 12.97 17.12
C MET A 223 19.75 13.29 17.05
N GLU A 224 20.53 12.92 18.06
CA GLU A 224 21.99 13.12 18.05
C GLU A 224 22.71 12.34 16.92
N ASP A 225 22.18 11.20 16.52
CA ASP A 225 22.68 10.39 15.41
C ASP A 225 22.37 10.96 14.02
N GLY A 226 21.68 12.11 13.99
CA GLY A 226 21.26 12.79 12.75
C GLY A 226 19.95 12.24 12.16
N SER A 227 19.37 11.19 12.72
CA SER A 227 18.06 10.70 12.28
C SER A 227 16.97 11.75 12.57
N THR A 228 15.97 11.80 11.68
CA THR A 228 14.86 12.76 11.79
C THR A 228 13.52 12.03 11.78
N THR A 229 12.60 12.53 12.58
CA THR A 229 11.21 12.03 12.62
C THR A 229 10.26 13.22 12.63
N SER A 230 9.18 13.13 11.86
CA SER A 230 8.14 14.15 11.81
C SER A 230 6.84 13.63 12.42
N THR A 231 6.25 14.44 13.31
CA THR A 231 5.00 14.14 14.00
C THR A 231 3.95 15.19 13.64
N LYS A 232 2.78 14.73 13.19
CA LYS A 232 1.61 15.60 12.99
C LYS A 232 0.99 15.95 14.35
N VAL A 233 0.77 17.23 14.58
CA VAL A 233 0.15 17.76 15.81
C VAL A 233 -1.10 18.54 15.44
N ILE A 234 -2.21 18.25 16.12
CA ILE A 234 -3.48 18.96 15.96
C ILE A 234 -3.61 19.92 17.14
N LYS A 235 -3.62 21.24 16.89
CA LYS A 235 -3.89 22.29 17.88
C LYS A 235 -5.38 22.56 17.92
N GLN A 236 -5.99 22.47 19.10
CA GLN A 236 -7.37 22.87 19.41
C GLN A 236 -7.44 24.30 19.94
#